data_f5680539149c8d857a9fc1a17c00d325
#
_entry.id   f5680539149c8d857a9fc1a17c00d325
#
_cell.length_a   1.000
_cell.length_b   1.000
_cell.length_c   1.000
_cell.angle_alpha   90.00
_cell.angle_beta   90.00
_cell.angle_gamma   90.00
#
_symmetry.space_group_name_H-M   'P 1'
#
loop_
_entity.id
_entity.type
_entity.pdbx_description
1 polymer ?
#
loop_
_entity_poly.entity_id
_entity_poly.type
_entity_poly.pdbx_seq_one_letter_code
_entity_poly.pdbx_strand_id
1 'polypeptide(L)'
;MKLNEPSRTALMIARQRAAHQVLDHGSILYDPFAMKILREDESDVLQLANKHPLASIGRLFTTARSRIAEDALSGAVERGIRQIVILGAGLDTFALRNPHGALEIRIYEVDHPATQAWKCERLAEAEIALPP
;
A
#
# COMPACT_ATOMS: atom_id res chain seq x y z
N MET A 1 9.02 2.34 19.01
CA MET A 1 7.96 2.97 18.23
C MET A 1 7.23 3.96 19.12
N LYS A 2 7.09 5.20 18.73
CA LYS A 2 6.26 6.14 19.49
C LYS A 2 4.79 5.71 19.38
N LEU A 3 4.00 5.95 20.41
CA LEU A 3 2.62 5.44 20.55
C LEU A 3 1.67 5.82 19.39
N ASN A 4 2.03 6.79 18.54
CA ASN A 4 1.20 7.33 17.46
C ASN A 4 1.92 7.45 16.10
N GLU A 5 2.97 6.68 15.86
CA GLU A 5 3.67 6.69 14.58
C GLU A 5 3.63 5.28 13.96
N PRO A 6 3.44 5.17 12.63
CA PRO A 6 3.53 3.88 11.97
C PRO A 6 4.96 3.38 12.00
N SER A 7 5.16 2.10 11.73
CA SER A 7 6.51 1.56 11.65
C SER A 7 7.31 2.27 10.54
N ARG A 8 8.60 2.51 10.79
CA ARG A 8 9.50 3.11 9.78
C ARG A 8 9.52 2.30 8.48
N THR A 9 9.42 0.97 8.60
CA THR A 9 9.36 0.07 7.45
C THR A 9 8.08 0.27 6.65
N ALA A 10 6.93 0.42 7.30
CA ALA A 10 5.66 0.70 6.63
C ALA A 10 5.72 2.00 5.83
N LEU A 11 6.28 3.07 6.41
CA LEU A 11 6.48 4.34 5.71
C LEU A 11 7.45 4.21 4.53
N MET A 12 8.58 3.53 4.73
CA MET A 12 9.55 3.33 3.66
C MET A 12 8.92 2.59 2.46
N ILE A 13 8.21 1.51 2.70
CA ILE A 13 7.53 0.74 1.66
C ILE A 13 6.46 1.58 0.96
N ALA A 14 5.67 2.34 1.72
CA ALA A 14 4.65 3.22 1.15
C ALA A 14 5.25 4.32 0.27
N ARG A 15 6.36 4.94 0.68
CA ARG A 15 7.10 5.94 -0.13
C ARG A 15 7.68 5.33 -1.40
N GLN A 16 8.23 4.11 -1.35
CA GLN A 16 8.72 3.41 -2.55
C GLN A 16 7.58 3.15 -3.53
N ARG A 17 6.41 2.73 -3.05
CA ARG A 17 5.23 2.50 -3.87
C ARG A 17 4.69 3.80 -4.47
N ALA A 18 4.68 4.89 -3.71
CA ALA A 18 4.29 6.22 -4.20
C ALA A 18 5.27 6.75 -5.26
N ALA A 19 6.59 6.64 -5.01
CA ALA A 19 7.61 7.04 -5.95
C ALA A 19 7.54 6.23 -7.27
N HIS A 20 7.14 4.96 -7.22
CA HIS A 20 6.90 4.14 -8.40
C HIS A 20 5.79 4.72 -9.30
N GLN A 21 4.76 5.33 -8.74
CA GLN A 21 3.71 5.97 -9.55
C GLN A 21 4.25 7.14 -10.35
N VAL A 22 5.16 7.91 -9.78
CA VAL A 22 5.73 9.11 -10.42
C VAL A 22 6.89 8.74 -11.36
N LEU A 23 7.89 8.00 -10.86
CA LEU A 23 9.15 7.74 -11.57
C LEU A 23 9.05 6.64 -12.62
N ASP A 24 8.19 5.66 -12.38
CA ASP A 24 8.03 4.49 -13.26
C ASP A 24 6.61 4.42 -13.86
N HIS A 25 5.82 5.49 -13.69
CA HIS A 25 4.44 5.64 -14.21
C HIS A 25 3.51 4.50 -13.80
N GLY A 26 3.73 3.88 -12.63
CA GLY A 26 2.93 2.77 -12.13
C GLY A 26 2.99 1.52 -13.03
N SER A 27 4.07 1.34 -13.80
CA SER A 27 4.18 0.30 -14.84
C SER A 27 4.08 -1.13 -14.34
N ILE A 28 4.51 -1.40 -13.09
CA ILE A 28 4.41 -2.72 -12.46
C ILE A 28 3.11 -2.85 -11.67
N LEU A 29 2.81 -1.84 -10.85
CA LEU A 29 1.62 -1.79 -10.00
C LEU A 29 1.05 -0.37 -10.01
N TYR A 30 -0.10 -0.19 -10.64
CA TYR A 30 -0.82 1.08 -10.59
C TYR A 30 -1.57 1.22 -9.27
N ASP A 31 -1.29 2.28 -8.52
CA ASP A 31 -1.87 2.56 -7.22
C ASP A 31 -2.21 4.04 -7.06
N PRO A 32 -3.46 4.44 -7.33
CA PRO A 32 -3.90 5.84 -7.24
C PRO A 32 -3.94 6.39 -5.81
N PHE A 33 -3.85 5.52 -4.81
CA PHE A 33 -3.87 5.91 -3.40
C PHE A 33 -2.47 6.03 -2.78
N ALA A 34 -1.43 5.51 -3.45
CA ALA A 34 -0.09 5.42 -2.90
C ALA A 34 0.47 6.76 -2.40
N MET A 35 0.30 7.84 -3.17
CA MET A 35 0.72 9.18 -2.77
C MET A 35 -0.25 9.80 -1.76
N LYS A 36 -1.55 9.60 -1.96
CA LYS A 36 -2.60 10.21 -1.15
C LYS A 36 -2.55 9.78 0.32
N ILE A 37 -2.29 8.49 0.57
CA ILE A 37 -2.25 7.95 1.94
C ILE A 37 -1.08 8.50 2.77
N LEU A 38 0.01 8.92 2.12
CA LEU A 38 1.17 9.49 2.81
C LEU A 38 0.88 10.89 3.34
N ARG A 39 0.11 11.71 2.60
CA ARG A 39 -0.10 13.13 2.89
C ARG A 39 1.21 13.89 3.09
N GLU A 40 2.20 13.53 2.33
CA GLU A 40 3.51 14.16 2.26
C GLU A 40 3.64 14.89 0.92
N ASP A 41 4.50 15.89 0.84
CA ASP A 41 4.79 16.54 -0.42
C ASP A 41 5.50 15.57 -1.36
N GLU A 42 5.12 15.56 -2.64
CA GLU A 42 5.69 14.67 -3.65
C GLU A 42 7.22 14.78 -3.70
N SER A 43 7.77 15.99 -3.64
CA SER A 43 9.21 16.22 -3.64
C SER A 43 9.91 15.54 -2.48
N ASP A 44 9.32 15.58 -1.28
CA ASP A 44 9.87 14.95 -0.08
C ASP A 44 9.81 13.43 -0.19
N VAL A 45 8.69 12.89 -0.69
CA VAL A 45 8.53 11.46 -0.95
C VAL A 45 9.59 10.97 -1.93
N LEU A 46 9.79 11.67 -3.04
CA LEU A 46 10.79 11.30 -4.05
C LEU A 46 12.21 11.39 -3.51
N GLN A 47 12.54 12.44 -2.74
CA GLN A 47 13.84 12.59 -2.11
C GLN A 47 14.13 11.43 -1.14
N LEU A 48 13.18 11.12 -0.26
CA LEU A 48 13.31 10.04 0.72
C LEU A 48 13.38 8.66 0.07
N ALA A 49 12.58 8.43 -0.97
CA ALA A 49 12.56 7.18 -1.72
C ALA A 49 13.86 6.93 -2.50
N ASN A 50 14.56 7.99 -2.93
CA ASN A 50 15.79 7.91 -3.71
C ASN A 50 17.07 8.14 -2.90
N LYS A 51 16.98 8.17 -1.59
CA LYS A 51 18.12 8.48 -0.70
C LYS A 51 19.28 7.47 -0.79
N HIS A 52 18.98 6.22 -1.13
CA HIS A 52 20.00 5.16 -1.22
C HIS A 52 20.43 4.94 -2.68
N PRO A 53 21.71 4.65 -2.96
CA PRO A 53 22.19 4.40 -4.33
C PRO A 53 21.45 3.28 -5.09
N LEU A 54 20.92 2.28 -4.36
CA LEU A 54 20.13 1.17 -4.92
C LEU A 54 18.62 1.38 -4.80
N ALA A 55 18.18 2.63 -4.62
CA ALA A 55 16.78 2.96 -4.39
C ALA A 55 15.84 2.49 -5.52
N SER A 56 16.27 2.58 -6.77
CA SER A 56 15.50 2.11 -7.92
C SER A 56 15.24 0.60 -7.85
N ILE A 57 16.26 -0.19 -7.47
CA ILE A 57 16.12 -1.65 -7.29
C ILE A 57 15.14 -1.93 -6.16
N GLY A 58 15.29 -1.26 -5.02
CA GLY A 58 14.38 -1.40 -3.87
C GLY A 58 12.94 -1.05 -4.23
N ARG A 59 12.74 0.02 -5.01
CA ARG A 59 11.43 0.46 -5.48
C ARG A 59 10.78 -0.57 -6.39
N LEU A 60 11.50 -1.05 -7.40
CA LEU A 60 11.00 -2.06 -8.34
C LEU A 60 10.75 -3.39 -7.63
N PHE A 61 11.63 -3.82 -6.74
CA PHE A 61 11.43 -5.02 -5.93
C PHE A 61 10.17 -4.93 -5.06
N THR A 62 9.95 -3.80 -4.39
CA THR A 62 8.78 -3.57 -3.53
C THR A 62 7.49 -3.66 -4.34
N THR A 63 7.43 -3.02 -5.50
CA THR A 63 6.24 -3.02 -6.35
C THR A 63 6.01 -4.36 -7.05
N ALA A 64 7.06 -5.03 -7.51
CA ALA A 64 6.97 -6.36 -8.10
C ALA A 64 6.45 -7.39 -7.09
N ARG A 65 6.93 -7.35 -5.85
CA ARG A 65 6.44 -8.23 -4.78
C ARG A 65 4.94 -8.04 -4.53
N SER A 66 4.46 -6.80 -4.48
CA SER A 66 3.03 -6.50 -4.33
C SER A 66 2.24 -7.00 -5.54
N ARG A 67 2.73 -6.77 -6.74
CA ARG A 67 2.08 -7.26 -7.97
C ARG A 67 1.95 -8.78 -8.00
N ILE A 68 3.01 -9.50 -7.67
CA ILE A 68 3.00 -10.97 -7.62
C ILE A 68 1.95 -11.46 -6.60
N ALA A 69 1.89 -10.84 -5.43
CA ALA A 69 0.91 -11.20 -4.41
C ALA A 69 -0.53 -10.95 -4.89
N GLU A 70 -0.79 -9.82 -5.54
CA GLU A 70 -2.12 -9.48 -6.07
C GLU A 70 -2.52 -10.39 -7.24
N ASP A 71 -1.59 -10.78 -8.11
CA ASP A 71 -1.85 -11.75 -9.19
C ASP A 71 -2.19 -13.14 -8.61
N ALA A 72 -1.45 -13.60 -7.62
CA ALA A 72 -1.73 -14.86 -6.93
C ALA A 72 -3.10 -14.84 -6.23
N LEU A 73 -3.44 -13.69 -5.63
CA LEU A 73 -4.73 -13.47 -4.98
C LEU A 73 -5.87 -13.49 -6.00
N SER A 74 -5.72 -12.86 -7.16
CA SER A 74 -6.70 -12.92 -8.25
C SER A 74 -6.97 -14.36 -8.68
N GLY A 75 -5.94 -15.16 -8.87
CA GLY A 75 -6.10 -16.59 -9.16
C GLY A 75 -6.80 -17.38 -8.04
N ALA A 76 -6.59 -17.01 -6.77
CA ALA A 76 -7.29 -17.63 -5.65
C ALA A 76 -8.78 -17.24 -5.64
N VAL A 77 -9.10 -15.99 -5.92
CA VAL A 77 -10.49 -15.50 -6.05
C VAL A 77 -11.23 -16.23 -7.17
N GLU A 78 -10.60 -16.44 -8.32
CA GLU A 78 -11.16 -17.22 -9.43
C GLU A 78 -11.48 -18.65 -9.03
N ARG A 79 -10.70 -19.25 -8.11
CA ARG A 79 -10.95 -20.58 -7.54
C ARG A 79 -11.97 -20.60 -6.40
N GLY A 80 -12.60 -19.47 -6.10
CA GLY A 80 -13.69 -19.39 -5.12
C GLY A 80 -13.30 -18.89 -3.73
N ILE A 81 -12.07 -18.44 -3.51
CA ILE A 81 -11.68 -17.79 -2.24
C ILE A 81 -12.42 -16.46 -2.11
N ARG A 82 -12.98 -16.21 -0.91
CA ARG A 82 -13.78 -15.00 -0.60
C ARG A 82 -13.32 -14.29 0.67
N GLN A 83 -12.30 -14.80 1.34
CA GLN A 83 -11.71 -14.18 2.52
C GLN A 83 -10.21 -14.02 2.31
N ILE A 84 -9.72 -12.82 2.53
CA ILE A 84 -8.31 -12.44 2.37
C ILE A 84 -7.83 -11.85 3.68
N VAL A 85 -6.70 -12.31 4.17
CA VAL A 85 -6.05 -11.76 5.36
C VAL A 85 -4.68 -11.23 4.97
N ILE A 86 -4.46 -9.93 5.18
CA ILE A 86 -3.19 -9.26 4.93
C ILE A 86 -2.48 -9.08 6.27
N LEU A 87 -1.45 -9.88 6.50
CA LEU A 87 -0.64 -9.82 7.71
C LEU A 87 0.48 -8.78 7.55
N GLY A 88 0.65 -7.93 8.56
CA GLY A 88 1.60 -6.82 8.48
C GLY A 88 1.19 -5.81 7.41
N ALA A 89 -0.09 -5.47 7.37
CA ALA A 89 -0.68 -4.68 6.30
C ALA A 89 -0.05 -3.28 6.15
N GLY A 90 0.43 -2.69 7.25
CA GLY A 90 1.09 -1.38 7.21
C GLY A 90 0.22 -0.34 6.54
N LEU A 91 0.77 0.26 5.49
CA LEU A 91 0.09 1.23 4.63
C LEU A 91 -0.31 0.61 3.27
N ASP A 92 -0.59 -0.68 3.24
CA ASP A 92 -1.10 -1.35 2.05
C ASP A 92 -2.43 -0.72 1.58
N THR A 93 -2.64 -0.65 0.28
CA THR A 93 -3.80 -0.02 -0.34
C THR A 93 -4.66 -1.01 -1.12
N PHE A 94 -4.36 -2.32 -1.05
CA PHE A 94 -5.11 -3.32 -1.82
C PHE A 94 -6.61 -3.27 -1.54
N ALA A 95 -7.00 -3.16 -0.28
CA ALA A 95 -8.42 -3.09 0.11
C ALA A 95 -9.15 -1.90 -0.55
N LEU A 96 -8.45 -0.78 -0.78
CA LEU A 96 -9.01 0.41 -1.43
C LEU A 96 -9.11 0.26 -2.95
N ARG A 97 -8.29 -0.60 -3.54
CA ARG A 97 -8.18 -0.81 -4.99
C ARG A 97 -8.83 -2.10 -5.46
N ASN A 98 -9.37 -2.90 -4.55
CA ASN A 98 -9.85 -4.25 -4.81
C ASN A 98 -10.51 -4.38 -6.19
N PRO A 99 -9.88 -5.08 -7.16
CA PRO A 99 -10.42 -5.21 -8.53
C PRO A 99 -11.59 -6.17 -8.61
N HIS A 100 -11.90 -6.87 -7.51
CA HIS A 100 -12.93 -7.89 -7.40
C HIS A 100 -14.21 -7.37 -6.72
N GLY A 101 -14.46 -6.05 -6.82
CA GLY A 101 -15.57 -5.38 -6.11
C GLY A 101 -16.97 -5.89 -6.46
N ALA A 102 -17.13 -6.57 -7.61
CA ALA A 102 -18.38 -7.25 -7.98
C ALA A 102 -18.63 -8.59 -7.22
N LEU A 103 -17.61 -9.08 -6.51
CA LEU A 103 -17.67 -10.29 -5.68
C LEU A 103 -17.66 -9.88 -4.21
N GLU A 104 -18.42 -10.60 -3.38
CA GLU A 104 -18.42 -10.40 -1.92
C GLU A 104 -17.14 -10.94 -1.29
N ILE A 105 -16.05 -10.19 -1.43
CA ILE A 105 -14.74 -10.54 -0.84
C ILE A 105 -14.56 -9.74 0.44
N ARG A 106 -14.24 -10.44 1.53
CA ARG A 106 -13.90 -9.83 2.82
C ARG A 106 -12.39 -9.73 2.95
N ILE A 107 -11.90 -8.52 3.17
CA ILE A 107 -10.46 -8.25 3.35
C ILE A 107 -10.22 -7.84 4.79
N TYR A 108 -9.34 -8.56 5.46
CA TYR A 108 -8.92 -8.31 6.83
C TYR A 108 -7.47 -7.86 6.84
N GLU A 109 -7.23 -6.67 7.33
CA GLU A 109 -5.87 -6.15 7.54
C GLU A 109 -5.47 -6.32 9.00
N VAL A 110 -4.32 -6.94 9.24
CA VAL A 110 -3.76 -7.17 10.57
C VAL A 110 -2.41 -6.49 10.67
N ASP A 111 -2.27 -5.58 11.61
CA ASP A 111 -1.03 -4.88 11.93
C ASP A 111 -1.03 -4.39 13.39
N HIS A 112 0.07 -3.77 13.80
CA HIS A 112 0.15 -3.14 15.11
C HIS A 112 -0.91 -2.03 15.26
N PRO A 113 -1.61 -1.94 16.41
CA PRO A 113 -2.70 -0.97 16.60
C PRO A 113 -2.34 0.47 16.28
N ALA A 114 -1.11 0.93 16.62
CA ALA A 114 -0.66 2.28 16.29
C ALA A 114 -0.54 2.53 14.78
N THR A 115 -0.09 1.53 14.00
CA THR A 115 -0.02 1.61 12.54
C THR A 115 -1.42 1.65 11.93
N GLN A 116 -2.34 0.85 12.43
CA GLN A 116 -3.73 0.83 12.00
C GLN A 116 -4.43 2.17 12.29
N ALA A 117 -4.29 2.69 13.51
CA ALA A 117 -4.86 3.99 13.87
C ALA A 117 -4.33 5.10 12.97
N TRP A 118 -3.03 5.15 12.76
CA TRP A 118 -2.39 6.13 11.88
C TRP A 118 -2.91 6.03 10.44
N LYS A 119 -3.03 4.82 9.91
CA LYS A 119 -3.59 4.59 8.57
C LYS A 119 -5.02 5.12 8.47
N CYS A 120 -5.88 4.80 9.43
CA CYS A 120 -7.26 5.27 9.45
C CYS A 120 -7.34 6.81 9.49
N GLU A 121 -6.49 7.47 10.30
CA GLU A 121 -6.41 8.94 10.32
C GLU A 121 -6.02 9.48 8.94
N ARG A 122 -5.00 8.93 8.28
CA ARG A 122 -4.56 9.41 6.97
C ARG A 122 -5.62 9.23 5.89
N LEU A 123 -6.35 8.11 5.91
CA LEU A 123 -7.47 7.89 4.99
C LEU A 123 -8.59 8.89 5.21
N ALA A 124 -8.95 9.16 6.46
CA ALA A 124 -9.96 10.15 6.80
C ALA A 124 -9.55 11.58 6.36
N GLU A 125 -8.30 11.99 6.66
CA GLU A 125 -7.76 13.28 6.24
C GLU A 125 -7.64 13.44 4.71
N ALA A 126 -7.44 12.34 3.99
CA ALA A 126 -7.39 12.30 2.54
C ALA A 126 -8.78 12.15 1.89
N GLU A 127 -9.85 12.13 2.70
CA GLU A 127 -11.23 11.90 2.27
C GLU A 127 -11.40 10.61 1.45
N ILE A 128 -10.63 9.58 1.80
CA ILE A 128 -10.70 8.26 1.17
C ILE A 128 -11.67 7.40 2.01
N ALA A 129 -12.77 7.01 1.39
CA ALA A 129 -13.75 6.13 2.03
C ALA A 129 -13.16 4.73 2.25
N LEU A 130 -13.37 4.16 3.44
CA LEU A 130 -13.08 2.76 3.68
C LEU A 130 -14.11 1.91 2.92
N PRO A 131 -13.70 0.80 2.30
CA PRO A 131 -14.63 -0.14 1.71
C PRO A 131 -15.53 -0.76 2.80
N PRO A 132 -16.74 -1.16 2.45
CA PRO A 132 -17.69 -1.76 3.39
C PRO A 132 -17.23 -3.12 3.94
#